data_8b0d50494a4c360879a9f1669859482c
#
_entry.id   8b0d50494a4c360879a9f1669859482c
#
_cell.length_a   1.000
_cell.length_b   1.000
_cell.length_c   1.000
_cell.angle_alpha   90.00
_cell.angle_beta   90.00
_cell.angle_gamma   90.00
#
_symmetry.space_group_name_H-M   'P 1'
#
loop_
_entity.id
_entity.type
_entity.pdbx_description
1 polymer ?
#
loop_
_entity_poly.entity_id
_entity_poly.type
_entity_poly.pdbx_seq_one_letter_code
_entity_poly.pdbx_strand_id
1 'polypeptide(L)'
;MADTPPRTGSPAAHDTDLIIIGGGPAGCAAARMAASVGMRSVLIEPDDLCRNLYRIPALNNVLGGYTSGPALADSITTELKSTELCRLELGSHVVELHADDDHVTVTLDTGTRLTAPHAVVATGVGPLQPRDVSWITAPSGLTLSPLWQADVEDAEGRTLLILGGDRPIGTFLRAHPTTDTRLLVAYPEADAYKIEEIRDDARVTLLPVEHLTLAPSERGAVTADAVSQDGARHTVTADTAYLSIGNTPAAPPGDLARGADGYCPPTDQHSRVIVAGDLRSARFQRIMTALGSGSEAALHAYYAARDLPITN
;
A
#
# COMPACT_ATOMS: atom_id res chain seq x y z
N MET A 1 12.26 55.42 -3.95
CA MET A 1 11.72 54.55 -5.00
C MET A 1 12.88 53.71 -5.48
N ALA A 2 12.95 52.47 -5.04
CA ALA A 2 13.97 51.52 -5.48
C ALA A 2 13.34 50.63 -6.55
N ASP A 3 13.85 50.74 -7.77
CA ASP A 3 13.47 49.92 -8.91
C ASP A 3 13.87 48.47 -8.65
N THR A 4 12.91 47.60 -8.49
CA THR A 4 13.10 46.16 -8.48
C THR A 4 13.21 45.70 -9.94
N PRO A 5 14.32 45.08 -10.38
CA PRO A 5 14.42 44.59 -11.76
C PRO A 5 13.39 43.50 -12.02
N PRO A 6 12.79 43.43 -13.24
CA PRO A 6 11.87 42.37 -13.60
C PRO A 6 12.60 41.02 -13.62
N ARG A 7 12.03 40.02 -12.95
CA ARG A 7 12.45 38.59 -13.09
C ARG A 7 12.19 38.14 -14.52
N THR A 8 13.20 38.21 -15.38
CA THR A 8 13.18 37.61 -16.71
C THR A 8 13.78 36.19 -16.63
N GLY A 9 12.96 35.26 -16.21
CA GLY A 9 13.20 33.84 -16.45
C GLY A 9 11.88 33.29 -16.98
N SER A 10 11.83 32.90 -18.27
CA SER A 10 10.73 32.02 -18.75
C SER A 10 10.71 30.82 -17.82
N PRO A 11 9.55 30.45 -17.25
CA PRO A 11 9.46 29.21 -16.49
C PRO A 11 9.95 28.07 -17.36
N ALA A 12 10.82 27.21 -16.83
CA ALA A 12 11.24 26.00 -17.51
C ALA A 12 9.99 25.25 -17.94
N ALA A 13 9.94 24.83 -19.20
CA ALA A 13 8.81 24.06 -19.72
C ALA A 13 8.82 22.69 -19.04
N HIS A 14 7.97 22.47 -18.04
CA HIS A 14 7.79 21.19 -17.42
C HIS A 14 6.90 20.28 -18.26
N ASP A 15 7.08 18.98 -18.16
CA ASP A 15 6.29 17.99 -18.89
C ASP A 15 4.83 17.99 -18.43
N THR A 16 4.59 18.33 -17.17
CA THR A 16 3.27 18.37 -16.54
C THR A 16 3.26 19.32 -15.33
N ASP A 17 2.10 19.61 -14.76
CA ASP A 17 1.97 20.44 -13.57
C ASP A 17 2.17 19.65 -12.27
N LEU A 18 1.91 18.32 -12.32
CA LEU A 18 2.04 17.41 -11.18
C LEU A 18 2.42 16.00 -11.64
N ILE A 19 3.44 15.40 -10.99
CA ILE A 19 3.72 13.97 -11.13
C ILE A 19 3.10 13.25 -9.93
N ILE A 20 2.43 12.11 -10.18
CA ILE A 20 1.82 11.27 -9.14
C ILE A 20 2.41 9.88 -9.27
N ILE A 21 3.03 9.38 -8.20
CA ILE A 21 3.69 8.08 -8.15
C ILE A 21 2.84 7.12 -7.31
N GLY A 22 2.26 6.12 -7.97
CA GLY A 22 1.35 5.14 -7.38
C GLY A 22 -0.11 5.36 -7.76
N GLY A 23 -0.73 4.35 -8.36
CA GLY A 23 -2.12 4.33 -8.85
C GLY A 23 -3.13 3.71 -7.88
N GLY A 24 -2.80 3.66 -6.58
CA GLY A 24 -3.75 3.27 -5.53
C GLY A 24 -4.80 4.36 -5.25
N PRO A 25 -5.71 4.15 -4.27
CA PRO A 25 -6.77 5.12 -3.93
C PRO A 25 -6.26 6.54 -3.70
N ALA A 26 -5.10 6.71 -3.05
CA ALA A 26 -4.52 8.03 -2.79
C ALA A 26 -4.06 8.72 -4.08
N GLY A 27 -3.32 8.01 -4.96
CA GLY A 27 -2.85 8.57 -6.22
C GLY A 27 -3.99 8.89 -7.19
N CYS A 28 -5.00 8.02 -7.26
CA CYS A 28 -6.19 8.25 -8.07
C CYS A 28 -6.97 9.48 -7.57
N ALA A 29 -7.12 9.65 -6.25
CA ALA A 29 -7.75 10.82 -5.68
C ALA A 29 -6.94 12.11 -5.94
N ALA A 30 -5.61 12.04 -5.87
CA ALA A 30 -4.74 13.16 -6.22
C ALA A 30 -4.91 13.58 -7.69
N ALA A 31 -4.92 12.62 -8.62
CA ALA A 31 -5.10 12.89 -10.05
C ALA A 31 -6.46 13.50 -10.34
N ARG A 32 -7.52 12.97 -9.74
CA ARG A 32 -8.88 13.49 -9.91
C ARG A 32 -9.04 14.90 -9.34
N MET A 33 -8.45 15.16 -8.17
CA MET A 33 -8.45 16.48 -7.55
C MET A 33 -7.62 17.47 -8.37
N ALA A 34 -6.42 17.10 -8.85
CA ALA A 34 -5.60 17.93 -9.72
C ALA A 34 -6.37 18.37 -10.97
N ALA A 35 -7.04 17.44 -11.64
CA ALA A 35 -7.86 17.72 -12.81
C ALA A 35 -9.03 18.69 -12.49
N SER A 36 -9.64 18.56 -11.31
CA SER A 36 -10.78 19.43 -10.90
C SER A 36 -10.40 20.88 -10.71
N VAL A 37 -9.11 21.16 -10.42
CA VAL A 37 -8.56 22.52 -10.29
C VAL A 37 -7.75 22.94 -11.52
N GLY A 38 -7.86 22.21 -12.62
CA GLY A 38 -7.27 22.54 -13.92
C GLY A 38 -5.77 22.23 -14.03
N MET A 39 -5.19 21.40 -13.16
CA MET A 39 -3.81 20.95 -13.25
C MET A 39 -3.70 19.71 -14.15
N ARG A 40 -2.72 19.71 -15.05
CA ARG A 40 -2.31 18.52 -15.80
C ARG A 40 -1.47 17.64 -14.89
N SER A 41 -1.74 16.35 -14.90
CA SER A 41 -0.95 15.39 -14.13
C SER A 41 -0.51 14.19 -14.96
N VAL A 42 0.58 13.55 -14.52
CA VAL A 42 1.01 12.23 -14.98
C VAL A 42 0.96 11.29 -13.78
N LEU A 43 0.12 10.27 -13.85
CA LEU A 43 0.04 9.22 -12.83
C LEU A 43 0.80 7.99 -13.32
N ILE A 44 1.82 7.59 -12.56
CA ILE A 44 2.71 6.47 -12.85
C ILE A 44 2.33 5.29 -11.95
N GLU A 45 2.05 4.13 -12.56
CA GLU A 45 1.69 2.91 -11.84
C GLU A 45 2.29 1.69 -12.56
N PRO A 46 3.05 0.83 -11.87
CA PRO A 46 3.63 -0.36 -12.50
C PRO A 46 2.61 -1.42 -12.90
N ASP A 47 1.48 -1.45 -12.25
CA ASP A 47 0.41 -2.42 -12.45
C ASP A 47 -0.89 -1.71 -12.92
N ASP A 48 -2.03 -2.34 -12.65
CA ASP A 48 -3.34 -1.76 -12.86
C ASP A 48 -3.72 -0.78 -11.75
N LEU A 49 -4.50 0.25 -12.08
CA LEU A 49 -5.04 1.18 -11.10
C LEU A 49 -5.84 0.44 -10.02
N CYS A 50 -5.65 0.86 -8.77
CA CYS A 50 -6.35 0.29 -7.62
C CYS A 50 -6.21 -1.22 -7.45
N ARG A 51 -5.12 -1.84 -7.97
CA ARG A 51 -4.88 -3.29 -7.97
C ARG A 51 -5.23 -3.96 -6.63
N ASN A 52 -4.85 -3.34 -5.51
CA ASN A 52 -5.10 -3.92 -4.19
C ASN A 52 -6.59 -3.92 -3.82
N LEU A 53 -7.42 -3.03 -4.36
CA LEU A 53 -8.85 -3.02 -4.11
C LEU A 53 -9.54 -4.24 -4.75
N TYR A 54 -9.10 -4.68 -5.92
CA TYR A 54 -9.67 -5.86 -6.59
C TYR A 54 -9.62 -7.14 -5.73
N ARG A 55 -8.77 -7.15 -4.71
CA ARG A 55 -8.55 -8.30 -3.83
C ARG A 55 -9.27 -8.18 -2.48
N ILE A 56 -10.09 -7.13 -2.29
CA ILE A 56 -10.87 -6.92 -1.07
C ILE A 56 -12.32 -7.34 -1.35
N PRO A 57 -12.75 -8.54 -0.91
CA PRO A 57 -14.04 -9.08 -1.31
C PRO A 57 -15.23 -8.33 -0.71
N ALA A 58 -15.06 -7.71 0.46
CA ALA A 58 -16.13 -7.01 1.17
C ALA A 58 -15.68 -5.68 1.75
N LEU A 59 -16.46 -4.62 1.53
CA LEU A 59 -16.27 -3.29 2.07
C LEU A 59 -17.49 -2.88 2.92
N ASN A 60 -17.22 -2.27 4.08
CA ASN A 60 -18.25 -1.74 4.97
C ASN A 60 -17.90 -0.36 5.56
N ASN A 61 -16.79 0.23 5.12
CA ASN A 61 -16.21 1.45 5.70
C ASN A 61 -15.83 2.49 4.63
N VAL A 62 -16.46 2.43 3.46
CA VAL A 62 -16.32 3.40 2.39
C VAL A 62 -17.68 4.04 2.07
N LEU A 63 -17.66 5.30 1.64
CA LEU A 63 -18.87 6.01 1.18
C LEU A 63 -19.16 5.65 -0.28
N GLY A 64 -20.40 5.94 -0.71
CA GLY A 64 -20.85 5.74 -2.10
C GLY A 64 -21.58 4.42 -2.33
N GLY A 65 -21.86 3.63 -1.26
CA GLY A 65 -22.67 2.41 -1.36
C GLY A 65 -21.91 1.18 -1.91
N TYR A 66 -20.58 1.26 -2.02
CA TYR A 66 -19.76 0.14 -2.46
C TYR A 66 -19.67 -0.92 -1.36
N THR A 67 -19.97 -2.16 -1.71
CA THR A 67 -19.92 -3.32 -0.82
C THR A 67 -18.71 -4.22 -1.10
N SER A 68 -17.99 -4.00 -2.21
CA SER A 68 -16.78 -4.75 -2.57
C SER A 68 -15.69 -3.84 -3.12
N GLY A 69 -14.45 -4.26 -2.95
CA GLY A 69 -13.29 -3.56 -3.48
C GLY A 69 -13.25 -3.50 -5.01
N PRO A 70 -13.56 -4.61 -5.74
CA PRO A 70 -13.65 -4.57 -7.20
C PRO A 70 -14.63 -3.51 -7.73
N ALA A 71 -15.83 -3.42 -7.17
CA ALA A 71 -16.83 -2.42 -7.61
C ALA A 71 -16.31 -0.98 -7.41
N LEU A 72 -15.61 -0.71 -6.32
CA LEU A 72 -14.99 0.60 -6.07
C LEU A 72 -13.82 0.84 -7.04
N ALA A 73 -12.97 -0.17 -7.27
CA ALA A 73 -11.83 -0.09 -8.18
C ALA A 73 -12.24 0.20 -9.62
N ASP A 74 -13.28 -0.50 -10.11
CA ASP A 74 -13.84 -0.29 -11.44
C ASP A 74 -14.36 1.14 -11.63
N SER A 75 -15.07 1.65 -10.61
CA SER A 75 -15.59 3.03 -10.63
C SER A 75 -14.46 4.06 -10.70
N ILE A 76 -13.45 3.94 -9.83
CA ILE A 76 -12.28 4.83 -9.82
C ILE A 76 -11.53 4.74 -11.16
N THR A 77 -11.27 3.53 -11.64
CA THR A 77 -10.51 3.30 -12.89
C THR A 77 -11.24 3.88 -14.10
N THR A 78 -12.56 3.72 -14.18
CA THR A 78 -13.37 4.29 -15.25
C THR A 78 -13.33 5.81 -15.23
N GLU A 79 -13.45 6.42 -14.05
CA GLU A 79 -13.38 7.88 -13.89
C GLU A 79 -12.00 8.41 -14.29
N LEU A 80 -10.91 7.78 -13.83
CA LEU A 80 -9.55 8.23 -14.16
C LEU A 80 -9.25 8.10 -15.66
N LYS A 81 -9.65 7.00 -16.32
CA LYS A 81 -9.48 6.82 -17.76
C LYS A 81 -10.21 7.87 -18.61
N SER A 82 -11.29 8.45 -18.09
CA SER A 82 -12.05 9.53 -18.73
C SER A 82 -11.57 10.94 -18.37
N THR A 83 -10.58 11.07 -17.49
CA THR A 83 -10.08 12.36 -17.01
C THR A 83 -9.03 12.91 -17.99
N GLU A 84 -9.40 13.90 -18.82
CA GLU A 84 -8.56 14.45 -19.91
C GLU A 84 -7.25 15.08 -19.43
N LEU A 85 -7.23 15.67 -18.22
CA LEU A 85 -6.04 16.33 -17.65
C LEU A 85 -5.11 15.36 -16.92
N CYS A 86 -5.41 14.06 -16.89
CA CYS A 86 -4.56 13.04 -16.29
C CYS A 86 -4.03 12.07 -17.36
N ARG A 87 -2.73 12.09 -17.60
CA ARG A 87 -2.07 11.07 -18.40
C ARG A 87 -1.72 9.89 -17.50
N LEU A 88 -2.14 8.68 -17.89
CA LEU A 88 -1.81 7.44 -17.20
C LEU A 88 -0.55 6.83 -17.83
N GLU A 89 0.47 6.58 -17.00
CA GLU A 89 1.72 5.90 -17.34
C GLU A 89 1.73 4.55 -16.64
N LEU A 90 1.04 3.57 -17.24
CA LEU A 90 0.89 2.23 -16.68
C LEU A 90 1.99 1.29 -17.16
N GLY A 91 2.36 0.30 -16.34
CA GLY A 91 3.42 -0.66 -16.66
C GLY A 91 4.84 -0.09 -16.50
N SER A 92 5.00 1.06 -15.82
CA SER A 92 6.28 1.73 -15.63
C SER A 92 6.62 1.86 -14.15
N HIS A 93 7.87 1.52 -13.77
CA HIS A 93 8.37 1.67 -12.42
C HIS A 93 9.20 2.95 -12.26
N VAL A 94 9.01 3.66 -11.16
CA VAL A 94 9.89 4.75 -10.77
C VAL A 94 11.16 4.17 -10.16
N VAL A 95 12.30 4.47 -10.76
CA VAL A 95 13.62 4.02 -10.28
C VAL A 95 14.36 5.10 -9.54
N GLU A 96 13.97 6.38 -9.70
CA GLU A 96 14.58 7.50 -9.01
C GLU A 96 13.61 8.68 -8.93
N LEU A 97 13.54 9.31 -7.76
CA LEU A 97 12.90 10.60 -7.51
C LEU A 97 13.97 11.58 -7.04
N HIS A 98 14.13 12.69 -7.74
CA HIS A 98 15.04 13.77 -7.38
C HIS A 98 14.27 15.09 -7.22
N ALA A 99 14.57 15.85 -6.17
CA ALA A 99 13.91 17.12 -5.85
C ALA A 99 14.94 18.26 -5.73
N ASP A 100 14.82 19.24 -6.62
CA ASP A 100 15.58 20.48 -6.60
C ASP A 100 14.73 21.64 -6.07
N ASP A 101 15.34 22.78 -5.87
CA ASP A 101 14.64 24.01 -5.42
C ASP A 101 13.54 24.46 -6.38
N ASP A 102 13.66 24.17 -7.68
CA ASP A 102 12.75 24.63 -8.74
C ASP A 102 11.75 23.60 -9.21
N HIS A 103 12.10 22.30 -9.18
CA HIS A 103 11.28 21.22 -9.73
C HIS A 103 11.61 19.86 -9.13
N VAL A 104 10.82 18.87 -9.49
CA VAL A 104 11.11 17.45 -9.27
C VAL A 104 11.37 16.76 -10.60
N THR A 105 12.27 15.78 -10.59
CA THR A 105 12.54 14.88 -11.71
C THR A 105 12.27 13.45 -11.27
N VAL A 106 11.48 12.72 -12.06
CA VAL A 106 11.20 11.30 -11.86
C VAL A 106 11.77 10.53 -13.03
N THR A 107 12.59 9.51 -12.76
CA THR A 107 13.16 8.61 -13.75
C THR A 107 12.42 7.27 -13.71
N LEU A 108 11.96 6.80 -14.86
CA LEU A 108 11.31 5.51 -15.04
C LEU A 108 12.33 4.41 -15.38
N ASP A 109 11.97 3.15 -15.17
CA ASP A 109 12.76 1.97 -15.56
C ASP A 109 13.01 1.88 -17.08
N THR A 110 12.17 2.52 -17.89
CA THR A 110 12.38 2.71 -19.33
C THR A 110 13.49 3.71 -19.68
N GLY A 111 14.04 4.42 -18.69
CA GLY A 111 14.97 5.54 -18.87
C GLY A 111 14.28 6.87 -19.18
N THR A 112 12.98 6.91 -19.30
CA THR A 112 12.21 8.15 -19.47
C THR A 112 12.33 9.03 -18.23
N ARG A 113 12.55 10.33 -18.44
CA ARG A 113 12.58 11.35 -17.37
C ARG A 113 11.38 12.27 -17.52
N LEU A 114 10.71 12.55 -16.40
CA LEU A 114 9.57 13.46 -16.31
C LEU A 114 9.89 14.55 -15.31
N THR A 115 9.50 15.79 -15.61
CA THR A 115 9.70 16.94 -14.74
C THR A 115 8.38 17.62 -14.42
N ALA A 116 8.24 18.08 -13.17
CA ALA A 116 7.09 18.87 -12.71
C ALA A 116 7.49 19.80 -11.56
N PRO A 117 6.70 20.85 -11.28
CA PRO A 117 6.90 21.67 -10.09
C PRO A 117 6.80 20.89 -8.76
N HIS A 118 5.93 19.84 -8.73
CA HIS A 118 5.71 19.01 -7.54
C HIS A 118 5.48 17.55 -7.91
N ALA A 119 5.78 16.65 -6.95
CA ALA A 119 5.41 15.24 -7.00
C ALA A 119 4.56 14.84 -5.79
N VAL A 120 3.54 14.01 -6.04
CA VAL A 120 2.79 13.29 -5.00
C VAL A 120 3.29 11.84 -4.98
N VAL A 121 3.81 11.38 -3.85
CA VAL A 121 4.23 9.98 -3.65
C VAL A 121 3.13 9.24 -2.90
N ALA A 122 2.43 8.35 -3.60
CA ALA A 122 1.23 7.64 -3.14
C ALA A 122 1.36 6.12 -3.32
N THR A 123 2.59 5.59 -3.21
CA THR A 123 2.94 4.19 -3.47
C THR A 123 2.46 3.22 -2.38
N GLY A 124 2.03 3.76 -1.23
CA GLY A 124 1.41 2.99 -0.16
C GLY A 124 2.36 2.00 0.51
N VAL A 125 1.86 0.77 0.71
CA VAL A 125 2.55 -0.29 1.46
C VAL A 125 2.44 -1.62 0.71
N GLY A 126 3.40 -2.50 0.96
CA GLY A 126 3.40 -3.89 0.53
C GLY A 126 3.38 -4.86 1.71
N PRO A 127 3.05 -6.15 1.51
CA PRO A 127 3.04 -7.14 2.56
C PRO A 127 4.47 -7.43 3.04
N LEU A 128 4.67 -7.44 4.36
CA LEU A 128 5.88 -8.00 4.97
C LEU A 128 6.03 -9.46 4.57
N GLN A 129 7.27 -9.89 4.36
CA GLN A 129 7.61 -11.28 4.06
C GLN A 129 8.22 -11.96 5.29
N PRO A 130 8.32 -13.31 5.35
CA PRO A 130 8.93 -14.01 6.46
C PRO A 130 10.32 -13.50 6.83
N ARG A 131 11.12 -13.09 5.84
CA ARG A 131 12.48 -12.54 6.04
C ARG A 131 12.52 -11.17 6.73
N ASP A 132 11.38 -10.49 6.77
CA ASP A 132 11.29 -9.11 7.30
C ASP A 132 10.92 -9.10 8.80
N VAL A 133 10.69 -10.28 9.39
CA VAL A 133 10.32 -10.42 10.81
C VAL A 133 11.22 -11.42 11.51
N SER A 134 11.55 -11.14 12.77
CA SER A 134 12.54 -11.93 13.53
C SER A 134 12.02 -13.26 14.08
N TRP A 135 10.72 -13.42 14.21
CA TRP A 135 10.09 -14.61 14.77
C TRP A 135 9.82 -15.74 13.75
N ILE A 136 10.12 -15.50 12.46
CA ILE A 136 9.96 -16.49 11.40
C ILE A 136 11.33 -16.77 10.76
N THR A 137 11.70 -18.04 10.69
CA THR A 137 12.76 -18.54 9.82
C THR A 137 12.14 -19.24 8.62
N ALA A 138 12.56 -18.87 7.42
CA ALA A 138 12.06 -19.45 6.17
C ALA A 138 13.21 -19.73 5.20
N PRO A 139 13.03 -20.65 4.23
CA PRO A 139 13.99 -20.87 3.16
C PRO A 139 14.30 -19.58 2.41
N SER A 140 15.57 -19.43 1.99
CA SER A 140 16.00 -18.28 1.20
C SER A 140 15.17 -18.16 -0.07
N GLY A 141 14.64 -16.95 -0.34
CA GLY A 141 13.83 -16.67 -1.51
C GLY A 141 12.36 -17.08 -1.40
N LEU A 142 11.90 -17.68 -0.30
CA LEU A 142 10.49 -17.95 -0.09
C LEU A 142 9.71 -16.64 -0.06
N THR A 143 8.70 -16.53 -0.94
CA THR A 143 7.73 -15.44 -0.98
C THR A 143 6.34 -16.03 -0.85
N LEU A 144 5.56 -15.49 0.08
CA LEU A 144 4.19 -15.90 0.33
C LEU A 144 3.22 -14.78 -0.03
N SER A 145 2.01 -15.19 -0.45
CA SER A 145 0.92 -14.25 -0.69
C SER A 145 0.27 -13.83 0.62
N PRO A 146 -0.18 -12.58 0.76
CA PRO A 146 -1.03 -12.19 1.89
C PRO A 146 -2.40 -12.86 1.81
N LEU A 147 -3.03 -13.13 2.96
CA LEU A 147 -4.32 -13.83 3.05
C LEU A 147 -5.44 -13.13 2.26
N TRP A 148 -5.43 -11.81 2.17
CA TRP A 148 -6.42 -11.07 1.39
C TRP A 148 -6.32 -11.29 -0.14
N GLN A 149 -5.30 -12.02 -0.60
CA GLN A 149 -5.16 -12.50 -1.99
C GLN A 149 -5.59 -13.98 -2.17
N ALA A 150 -5.98 -14.64 -1.08
CA ALA A 150 -6.40 -16.03 -1.17
C ALA A 150 -7.69 -16.14 -1.99
N ASP A 151 -7.69 -17.04 -2.96
CA ASP A 151 -8.91 -17.44 -3.64
C ASP A 151 -9.70 -18.36 -2.71
N VAL A 152 -11.00 -18.13 -2.58
CA VAL A 152 -11.88 -18.95 -1.73
C VAL A 152 -12.01 -20.37 -2.27
N GLU A 153 -12.00 -20.55 -3.58
CA GLU A 153 -12.07 -21.87 -4.22
C GLU A 153 -10.81 -22.70 -3.91
N ASP A 154 -9.64 -22.04 -3.82
CA ASP A 154 -8.39 -22.66 -3.43
C ASP A 154 -8.31 -22.94 -1.93
N ALA A 155 -9.13 -22.29 -1.11
CA ALA A 155 -9.18 -22.45 0.34
C ALA A 155 -10.18 -23.52 0.81
N GLU A 156 -11.18 -23.86 0.00
CA GLU A 156 -12.27 -24.79 0.36
C GLU A 156 -11.72 -26.18 0.68
N GLY A 157 -12.14 -26.73 1.83
CA GLY A 157 -11.74 -28.05 2.31
C GLY A 157 -10.28 -28.16 2.77
N ARG A 158 -9.56 -27.03 2.84
CA ARG A 158 -8.12 -27.00 3.14
C ARG A 158 -7.80 -26.43 4.51
N THR A 159 -6.61 -26.80 4.99
CA THR A 159 -5.98 -26.20 6.17
C THR A 159 -4.95 -25.16 5.71
N LEU A 160 -5.14 -23.91 6.11
CA LEU A 160 -4.25 -22.80 5.79
C LEU A 160 -3.41 -22.41 7.02
N LEU A 161 -2.09 -22.31 6.85
CA LEU A 161 -1.21 -21.72 7.86
C LEU A 161 -1.16 -20.21 7.63
N ILE A 162 -1.65 -19.45 8.61
CA ILE A 162 -1.65 -18.00 8.57
C ILE A 162 -0.53 -17.48 9.46
N LEU A 163 0.39 -16.72 8.87
CA LEU A 163 1.50 -16.12 9.57
C LEU A 163 1.13 -14.71 10.01
N GLY A 164 0.96 -14.54 11.31
CA GLY A 164 0.52 -13.30 11.96
C GLY A 164 -0.98 -13.24 12.22
N GLY A 165 -1.39 -12.34 13.13
CA GLY A 165 -2.75 -12.19 13.61
C GLY A 165 -3.51 -10.97 13.05
N ASP A 166 -3.05 -10.34 11.96
CA ASP A 166 -3.60 -9.07 11.51
C ASP A 166 -4.99 -9.21 10.86
N ARG A 167 -5.69 -8.08 10.70
CA ARG A 167 -7.11 -7.94 10.29
C ARG A 167 -7.59 -8.70 9.06
N PRO A 168 -6.77 -9.00 8.04
CA PRO A 168 -7.22 -9.77 6.88
C PRO A 168 -7.92 -11.08 7.24
N ILE A 169 -7.60 -11.69 8.39
CA ILE A 169 -8.22 -12.95 8.84
C ILE A 169 -9.71 -12.75 9.13
N GLY A 170 -10.06 -11.76 9.94
CA GLY A 170 -11.47 -11.45 10.24
C GLY A 170 -12.25 -11.05 8.99
N THR A 171 -11.61 -10.34 8.05
CA THR A 171 -12.23 -10.01 6.76
C THR A 171 -12.52 -11.26 5.92
N PHE A 172 -11.56 -12.18 5.82
CA PHE A 172 -11.70 -13.45 5.11
C PHE A 172 -12.86 -14.29 5.69
N LEU A 173 -12.89 -14.46 7.01
CA LEU A 173 -13.91 -15.24 7.70
C LEU A 173 -15.32 -14.66 7.51
N ARG A 174 -15.48 -13.35 7.53
CA ARG A 174 -16.78 -12.67 7.29
C ARG A 174 -17.20 -12.71 5.82
N ALA A 175 -16.26 -12.60 4.91
CA ALA A 175 -16.56 -12.68 3.47
C ALA A 175 -16.98 -14.10 3.05
N HIS A 176 -16.48 -15.12 3.74
CA HIS A 176 -16.69 -16.53 3.42
C HIS A 176 -17.23 -17.32 4.62
N PRO A 177 -18.47 -17.02 5.08
CA PRO A 177 -19.00 -17.59 6.33
C PRO A 177 -19.30 -19.10 6.26
N THR A 178 -19.46 -19.65 5.05
CA THR A 178 -19.83 -21.05 4.82
C THR A 178 -18.67 -21.91 4.31
N THR A 179 -17.50 -21.33 4.06
CA THR A 179 -16.33 -22.07 3.56
C THR A 179 -15.83 -23.06 4.60
N ASP A 180 -15.67 -24.32 4.20
CA ASP A 180 -15.06 -25.37 5.02
C ASP A 180 -13.52 -25.26 4.96
N THR A 181 -12.99 -24.23 5.62
CA THR A 181 -11.55 -23.94 5.70
C THR A 181 -11.11 -23.93 7.14
N ARG A 182 -9.96 -24.50 7.45
CA ARG A 182 -9.32 -24.41 8.76
C ARG A 182 -8.13 -23.44 8.70
N LEU A 183 -8.09 -22.50 9.63
CA LEU A 183 -7.00 -21.52 9.75
C LEU A 183 -6.16 -21.85 10.98
N LEU A 184 -4.90 -22.21 10.77
CA LEU A 184 -3.88 -22.31 11.82
C LEU A 184 -3.18 -20.96 11.89
N VAL A 185 -3.48 -20.13 12.88
CA VAL A 185 -2.96 -18.76 12.98
C VAL A 185 -1.78 -18.74 13.94
N ALA A 186 -0.57 -18.67 13.39
CA ALA A 186 0.67 -18.53 14.16
C ALA A 186 0.98 -17.05 14.36
N TYR A 187 1.17 -16.62 15.62
CA TYR A 187 1.40 -15.22 15.96
C TYR A 187 2.30 -15.07 17.19
N PRO A 188 3.15 -14.02 17.28
CA PRO A 188 3.91 -13.72 18.47
C PRO A 188 2.99 -13.10 19.54
N GLU A 189 3.31 -13.32 20.82
CA GLU A 189 2.48 -12.83 21.97
C GLU A 189 2.23 -11.31 21.89
N ALA A 190 3.17 -10.54 21.39
CA ALA A 190 3.02 -9.10 21.20
C ALA A 190 1.81 -8.73 20.30
N ASP A 191 1.34 -9.66 19.48
CA ASP A 191 0.21 -9.52 18.56
C ASP A 191 -1.10 -10.12 19.10
N ALA A 192 -1.11 -10.63 20.35
CA ALA A 192 -2.29 -11.26 20.97
C ALA A 192 -3.54 -10.37 20.97
N TYR A 193 -3.37 -9.05 21.03
CA TYR A 193 -4.49 -8.11 20.95
C TYR A 193 -5.18 -8.06 19.56
N LYS A 194 -4.51 -8.52 18.51
CA LYS A 194 -5.03 -8.50 17.12
C LYS A 194 -5.99 -9.65 16.85
N ILE A 195 -5.88 -10.75 17.60
CA ILE A 195 -6.64 -11.98 17.33
C ILE A 195 -7.98 -12.03 18.06
N GLU A 196 -8.35 -11.01 18.84
CA GLU A 196 -9.57 -11.01 19.64
C GLU A 196 -10.84 -11.22 18.79
N GLU A 197 -10.93 -10.61 17.60
CA GLU A 197 -12.11 -10.72 16.73
C GLU A 197 -12.29 -12.09 16.09
N ILE A 198 -11.25 -12.95 16.11
CA ILE A 198 -11.26 -14.28 15.46
C ILE A 198 -11.17 -15.43 16.45
N ARG A 199 -10.99 -15.13 17.75
CA ARG A 199 -10.72 -16.09 18.81
C ARG A 199 -11.78 -17.19 18.91
N ASP A 200 -13.04 -16.82 18.73
CA ASP A 200 -14.20 -17.71 18.93
C ASP A 200 -14.72 -18.31 17.62
N ASP A 201 -14.08 -18.07 16.48
CA ASP A 201 -14.48 -18.70 15.22
C ASP A 201 -14.03 -20.16 15.19
N ALA A 202 -14.97 -21.08 15.02
CA ALA A 202 -14.72 -22.53 15.09
C ALA A 202 -13.73 -23.05 14.02
N ARG A 203 -13.48 -22.25 12.96
CA ARG A 203 -12.52 -22.58 11.90
C ARG A 203 -11.10 -22.19 12.27
N VAL A 204 -10.90 -21.45 13.34
CA VAL A 204 -9.59 -20.89 13.75
C VAL A 204 -8.98 -21.72 14.85
N THR A 205 -7.71 -22.09 14.66
CA THR A 205 -6.84 -22.63 15.71
C THR A 205 -5.70 -21.65 15.93
N LEU A 206 -5.62 -21.11 17.13
CA LEU A 206 -4.60 -20.13 17.53
C LEU A 206 -3.33 -20.84 17.98
N LEU A 207 -2.18 -20.41 17.44
CA LEU A 207 -0.85 -20.92 17.75
C LEU A 207 0.05 -19.76 18.22
N PRO A 208 0.05 -19.42 19.53
CA PRO A 208 0.99 -18.45 20.05
C PRO A 208 2.41 -19.04 19.98
N VAL A 209 3.33 -18.30 19.33
CA VAL A 209 4.70 -18.76 19.12
C VAL A 209 5.74 -17.72 19.54
N GLU A 210 6.86 -18.19 20.05
CA GLU A 210 8.08 -17.39 20.18
C GLU A 210 8.84 -17.39 18.85
N HIS A 211 8.88 -18.56 18.18
CA HIS A 211 9.56 -18.73 16.91
C HIS A 211 8.87 -19.78 16.03
N LEU A 212 8.90 -19.55 14.71
CA LEU A 212 8.37 -20.46 13.71
C LEU A 212 9.41 -20.71 12.62
N THR A 213 9.68 -21.99 12.30
CA THR A 213 10.55 -22.36 11.19
C THR A 213 9.70 -23.00 10.09
N LEU A 214 9.67 -22.38 8.91
CA LEU A 214 8.95 -22.90 7.74
C LEU A 214 9.85 -23.86 6.95
N ALA A 215 9.29 -24.99 6.55
CA ALA A 215 9.90 -25.89 5.59
C ALA A 215 8.87 -26.20 4.46
N PRO A 216 9.26 -26.06 3.17
CA PRO A 216 8.41 -26.50 2.07
C PRO A 216 8.33 -28.03 2.10
N SER A 217 7.14 -28.58 1.89
CA SER A 217 6.95 -30.02 1.71
C SER A 217 7.10 -30.38 0.24
N GLU A 218 7.55 -31.61 -0.02
CA GLU A 218 7.74 -32.16 -1.37
C GLU A 218 6.47 -32.24 -2.23
N ARG A 219 5.26 -31.99 -1.63
CA ARG A 219 3.95 -32.06 -2.30
C ARG A 219 3.20 -30.74 -2.35
N GLY A 220 3.87 -29.62 -2.13
CA GLY A 220 3.25 -28.29 -2.12
C GLY A 220 2.60 -27.92 -0.78
N ALA A 221 2.45 -28.85 0.16
CA ALA A 221 2.06 -28.56 1.53
C ALA A 221 3.19 -27.77 2.24
N VAL A 222 2.85 -27.08 3.33
CA VAL A 222 3.81 -26.37 4.18
C VAL A 222 3.88 -27.05 5.53
N THR A 223 5.10 -27.34 5.97
CA THR A 223 5.36 -27.81 7.34
C THR A 223 6.02 -26.68 8.12
N ALA A 224 5.59 -26.48 9.36
CA ALA A 224 6.18 -25.50 10.24
C ALA A 224 6.48 -26.09 11.62
N ASP A 225 7.70 -25.86 12.10
CA ASP A 225 8.09 -26.17 13.47
C ASP A 225 7.92 -24.91 14.32
N ALA A 226 6.95 -24.95 15.21
CA ALA A 226 6.58 -23.89 16.13
C ALA A 226 7.22 -24.13 17.51
N VAL A 227 7.81 -23.11 18.07
CA VAL A 227 8.29 -23.06 19.46
C VAL A 227 7.38 -22.10 20.23
N SER A 228 6.69 -22.59 21.24
CA SER A 228 5.87 -21.77 22.14
C SER A 228 6.74 -21.06 23.18
N GLN A 229 6.19 -20.07 23.89
CA GLN A 229 6.91 -19.32 24.93
C GLN A 229 7.40 -20.15 26.10
N ASP A 230 6.72 -21.25 26.42
CA ASP A 230 7.15 -22.24 27.44
C ASP A 230 8.24 -23.21 26.93
N GLY A 231 8.71 -23.01 25.70
CA GLY A 231 9.72 -23.85 25.04
C GLY A 231 9.17 -25.15 24.45
N ALA A 232 7.86 -25.40 24.50
CA ALA A 232 7.25 -26.55 23.86
C ALA A 232 7.39 -26.46 22.34
N ARG A 233 7.61 -27.60 21.68
CA ARG A 233 7.79 -27.70 20.23
C ARG A 233 6.62 -28.46 19.63
N HIS A 234 6.05 -27.90 18.58
CA HIS A 234 4.95 -28.46 17.82
C HIS A 234 5.26 -28.40 16.34
N THR A 235 5.10 -29.50 15.63
CA THR A 235 5.15 -29.51 14.17
C THR A 235 3.71 -29.45 13.65
N VAL A 236 3.42 -28.47 12.81
CA VAL A 236 2.14 -28.33 12.14
C VAL A 236 2.31 -28.48 10.64
N THR A 237 1.29 -29.04 9.99
CA THR A 237 1.25 -29.19 8.53
C THR A 237 -0.03 -28.53 8.00
N ALA A 238 0.09 -27.81 6.92
CA ALA A 238 -0.99 -27.14 6.23
C ALA A 238 -0.87 -27.34 4.73
N ASP A 239 -1.98 -27.18 4.01
CA ASP A 239 -1.99 -27.32 2.55
C ASP A 239 -1.28 -26.16 1.87
N THR A 240 -1.35 -24.96 2.47
CA THR A 240 -0.68 -23.76 1.99
C THR A 240 -0.47 -22.77 3.14
N ALA A 241 0.38 -21.75 2.92
CA ALA A 241 0.61 -20.68 3.89
C ALA A 241 0.34 -19.30 3.29
N TYR A 242 -0.23 -18.40 4.12
CA TYR A 242 -0.51 -17.02 3.78
C TYR A 242 0.01 -16.06 4.85
N LEU A 243 0.28 -14.82 4.43
CA LEU A 243 0.74 -13.75 5.31
C LEU A 243 -0.42 -12.97 5.90
N SER A 244 -0.32 -12.69 7.19
CA SER A 244 -1.12 -11.72 7.93
C SER A 244 -0.27 -11.02 9.00
N ILE A 245 1.03 -10.77 8.66
CA ILE A 245 2.04 -10.18 9.56
C ILE A 245 2.15 -8.66 9.46
N GLY A 246 1.28 -8.03 8.67
CA GLY A 246 1.30 -6.60 8.45
C GLY A 246 1.99 -6.19 7.15
N ASN A 247 2.25 -4.89 7.03
CA ASN A 247 2.77 -4.25 5.84
C ASN A 247 4.06 -3.48 6.11
N THR A 248 4.85 -3.28 5.05
CA THR A 248 6.02 -2.41 5.01
C THR A 248 5.79 -1.26 4.01
N PRO A 249 6.31 -0.04 4.28
CA PRO A 249 6.19 1.06 3.34
C PRO A 249 6.89 0.77 2.01
N ALA A 250 6.22 1.12 0.90
CA ALA A 250 6.71 0.89 -0.46
C ALA A 250 7.30 2.18 -1.08
N ALA A 251 8.20 2.85 -0.36
CA ALA A 251 8.80 4.10 -0.79
C ALA A 251 9.72 3.91 -2.01
N PRO A 252 9.56 4.71 -3.11
CA PRO A 252 10.45 4.65 -4.25
C PRO A 252 11.87 5.12 -3.88
N PRO A 253 12.90 4.75 -4.66
CA PRO A 253 14.25 5.28 -4.47
C PRO A 253 14.33 6.79 -4.73
N GLY A 254 15.30 7.46 -4.07
CA GLY A 254 15.60 8.88 -4.30
C GLY A 254 15.33 9.76 -3.08
N ASP A 255 15.05 11.04 -3.33
CA ASP A 255 14.95 12.11 -2.33
C ASP A 255 13.62 12.05 -1.58
N LEU A 256 13.51 11.06 -0.69
CA LEU A 256 12.35 10.84 0.16
C LEU A 256 12.81 10.58 1.59
N ALA A 257 12.48 11.49 2.51
CA ALA A 257 12.80 11.34 3.92
C ALA A 257 11.98 10.18 4.52
N ARG A 258 12.67 9.30 5.26
CA ARG A 258 12.08 8.10 5.88
C ARG A 258 12.32 8.10 7.37
N GLY A 259 11.29 7.80 8.15
CA GLY A 259 11.43 7.51 9.57
C GLY A 259 12.17 6.20 9.84
N ALA A 260 12.46 5.93 11.10
CA ALA A 260 13.13 4.69 11.53
C ALA A 260 12.32 3.42 11.19
N ASP A 261 11.02 3.56 11.03
CA ASP A 261 10.08 2.51 10.63
C ASP A 261 9.91 2.38 9.09
N GLY A 262 10.66 3.20 8.32
CA GLY A 262 10.63 3.24 6.86
C GLY A 262 9.48 4.03 6.26
N TYR A 263 8.49 4.47 7.05
CA TYR A 263 7.43 5.36 6.58
C TYR A 263 7.95 6.77 6.29
N CYS A 264 7.21 7.51 5.48
CA CYS A 264 7.61 8.81 4.98
C CYS A 264 6.69 9.91 5.54
N PRO A 265 7.02 10.49 6.72
CA PRO A 265 6.20 11.54 7.32
C PRO A 265 6.10 12.76 6.40
N PRO A 266 4.88 13.32 6.17
CA PRO A 266 4.70 14.46 5.28
C PRO A 266 5.49 15.72 5.70
N THR A 267 5.69 15.91 6.99
CA THR A 267 6.39 17.08 7.55
C THR A 267 7.88 17.12 7.28
N ASP A 268 8.49 15.98 6.97
CA ASP A 268 9.93 15.82 6.84
C ASP A 268 10.39 15.86 5.37
N GLN A 269 9.44 15.98 4.44
CA GLN A 269 9.72 15.93 3.02
C GLN A 269 10.23 17.26 2.47
N HIS A 270 10.94 17.19 1.33
CA HIS A 270 11.22 18.37 0.53
C HIS A 270 9.93 19.10 0.15
N SER A 271 9.92 20.42 0.10
CA SER A 271 8.72 21.25 -0.15
C SER A 271 7.98 20.91 -1.46
N ARG A 272 8.66 20.28 -2.42
CA ARG A 272 8.10 19.86 -3.71
C ARG A 272 7.68 18.40 -3.76
N VAL A 273 7.91 17.64 -2.68
CA VAL A 273 7.55 16.22 -2.56
C VAL A 273 6.47 16.08 -1.51
N ILE A 274 5.31 15.61 -1.89
CA ILE A 274 4.13 15.50 -1.02
C ILE A 274 3.80 14.01 -0.90
N VAL A 275 3.77 13.49 0.33
CA VAL A 275 3.46 12.08 0.58
C VAL A 275 1.99 11.91 0.93
N ALA A 276 1.32 10.95 0.27
CA ALA A 276 -0.09 10.64 0.47
C ALA A 276 -0.33 9.14 0.71
N GLY A 277 -1.50 8.81 1.24
CA GLY A 277 -1.92 7.43 1.49
C GLY A 277 -1.16 6.75 2.62
N ASP A 278 -1.11 5.43 2.53
CA ASP A 278 -0.59 4.56 3.58
C ASP A 278 0.94 4.66 3.75
N LEU A 279 1.66 5.25 2.79
CA LEU A 279 3.09 5.52 2.90
C LEU A 279 3.42 6.52 4.02
N ARG A 280 2.47 7.34 4.45
CA ARG A 280 2.66 8.40 5.48
C ARG A 280 2.95 7.84 6.87
N SER A 281 2.32 6.71 7.24
CA SER A 281 2.38 6.16 8.59
C SER A 281 1.78 4.75 8.65
N ALA A 282 2.25 3.92 9.58
CA ALA A 282 1.64 2.64 9.92
C ALA A 282 0.20 2.78 10.49
N ARG A 283 -0.18 3.98 10.92
CA ARG A 283 -1.48 4.25 11.54
C ARG A 283 -2.50 4.74 10.52
N PHE A 284 -3.78 4.44 10.79
CA PHE A 284 -4.92 4.95 10.04
C PHE A 284 -4.96 4.54 8.55
N GLN A 285 -4.33 3.42 8.20
CA GLN A 285 -4.33 2.88 6.84
C GLN A 285 -5.73 2.38 6.46
N ARG A 286 -6.48 3.20 5.72
CA ARG A 286 -7.84 2.95 5.26
C ARG A 286 -8.05 3.58 3.90
N ILE A 287 -8.96 3.01 3.11
CA ILE A 287 -9.32 3.53 1.78
C ILE A 287 -9.73 5.00 1.87
N MET A 288 -10.60 5.35 2.82
CA MET A 288 -11.09 6.73 2.96
C MET A 288 -10.01 7.72 3.39
N THR A 289 -9.08 7.32 4.28
CA THR A 289 -7.94 8.17 4.64
C THR A 289 -6.95 8.32 3.50
N ALA A 290 -6.76 7.27 2.69
CA ALA A 290 -5.93 7.34 1.49
C ALA A 290 -6.53 8.31 0.46
N LEU A 291 -7.82 8.20 0.15
CA LEU A 291 -8.53 9.12 -0.76
C LEU A 291 -8.44 10.58 -0.28
N GLY A 292 -8.70 10.81 1.01
CA GLY A 292 -8.63 12.14 1.61
C GLY A 292 -7.25 12.77 1.50
N SER A 293 -6.20 12.02 1.87
CA SER A 293 -4.83 12.51 1.81
C SER A 293 -4.31 12.73 0.38
N GLY A 294 -4.77 11.93 -0.59
CA GLY A 294 -4.46 12.14 -1.99
C GLY A 294 -5.06 13.44 -2.53
N SER A 295 -6.32 13.71 -2.19
CA SER A 295 -6.98 14.97 -2.54
C SER A 295 -6.29 16.18 -1.90
N GLU A 296 -5.95 16.09 -0.61
CA GLU A 296 -5.19 17.10 0.11
C GLU A 296 -3.83 17.39 -0.55
N ALA A 297 -3.09 16.33 -0.94
CA ALA A 297 -1.79 16.45 -1.58
C ALA A 297 -1.86 17.23 -2.92
N ALA A 298 -2.88 16.98 -3.74
CA ALA A 298 -3.07 17.72 -4.98
C ALA A 298 -3.41 19.20 -4.75
N LEU A 299 -4.24 19.50 -3.75
CA LEU A 299 -4.53 20.88 -3.37
C LEU A 299 -3.30 21.59 -2.82
N HIS A 300 -2.47 20.90 -2.03
CA HIS A 300 -1.20 21.45 -1.55
C HIS A 300 -0.30 21.86 -2.72
N ALA A 301 -0.11 20.97 -3.71
CA ALA A 301 0.63 21.31 -4.93
C ALA A 301 0.01 22.49 -5.71
N TYR A 302 -1.32 22.53 -5.80
CA TYR A 302 -2.04 23.60 -6.47
C TYR A 302 -1.82 24.99 -5.82
N TYR A 303 -1.89 25.07 -4.48
CA TYR A 303 -1.66 26.30 -3.74
C TYR A 303 -0.18 26.72 -3.81
N ALA A 304 0.73 25.77 -3.64
CA ALA A 304 2.17 26.04 -3.71
C ALA A 304 2.59 26.58 -5.09
N ALA A 305 2.08 26.01 -6.18
CA ALA A 305 2.39 26.47 -7.54
C ALA A 305 1.86 27.89 -7.86
N ARG A 306 1.01 28.47 -6.99
CA ARG A 306 0.42 29.81 -7.16
C ARG A 306 0.83 30.79 -6.09
N ASP A 307 1.84 30.45 -5.27
CA ASP A 307 2.28 31.25 -4.12
C ASP A 307 1.12 31.64 -3.18
N LEU A 308 0.07 30.80 -3.13
CA LEU A 308 -1.07 31.02 -2.23
C LEU A 308 -0.70 30.53 -0.82
N PRO A 309 -1.04 31.27 0.25
CA PRO A 309 -0.70 30.86 1.60
C PRO A 309 -1.41 29.55 1.94
N ILE A 310 -0.61 28.55 2.31
CA ILE A 310 -1.08 27.34 2.97
C ILE A 310 -1.11 27.65 4.47
N THR A 311 -2.14 28.40 4.89
CA THR A 311 -2.33 28.71 6.32
C THR A 311 -2.98 27.53 7.00
N ASN A 312 -2.35 27.05 8.06
CA ASN A 312 -2.93 26.11 9.01
C ASN A 312 -4.02 26.81 9.84
#